data_dc8efb13577c03fdec700cf38a7341f4
#
_entry.id   dc8efb13577c03fdec700cf38a7341f4
#
_cell.length_a   1.000
_cell.length_b   1.000
_cell.length_c   1.000
_cell.angle_alpha   90.00
_cell.angle_beta   90.00
_cell.angle_gamma   90.00
#
_symmetry.space_group_name_H-M   'P 1'
#
loop_
_entity.id
_entity.type
_entity.pdbx_description
1 polymer ?
#
loop_
_entity_poly.entity_id
_entity_poly.type
_entity_poly.pdbx_seq_one_letter_code
_entity_poly.pdbx_strand_id
1 'polypeptide(L)' 'MGLLERIEVDPKKVGGKPVIKGTRIPVYFILELLANGWSYKEILENYPQLKKEDILAAIA' A
#
# COMPACT_ATOMS: atom_id res chain seq x y z
N MET A 1 -0.47 -9.66 -15.88
CA MET A 1 -1.01 -9.32 -14.56
C MET A 1 0.10 -9.26 -13.57
N GLY A 2 0.41 -8.12 -13.11
CA GLY A 2 1.47 -7.94 -12.15
C GLY A 2 1.01 -7.20 -10.92
N LEU A 3 1.84 -7.24 -9.87
CA LEU A 3 1.54 -6.53 -8.64
C LEU A 3 1.44 -5.02 -8.87
N LEU A 4 2.16 -4.49 -9.85
CA LEU A 4 2.13 -3.06 -10.15
C LEU A 4 0.76 -2.55 -10.55
N GLU A 5 -0.12 -3.43 -11.02
CA GLU A 5 -1.49 -3.04 -11.35
C GLU A 5 -2.28 -2.63 -10.11
N ARG A 6 -1.80 -2.96 -8.92
CA ARG A 6 -2.44 -2.58 -7.66
C ARG A 6 -1.98 -1.22 -7.15
N ILE A 7 -1.10 -0.56 -7.90
CA ILE A 7 -0.57 0.76 -7.55
C ILE A 7 -1.13 1.76 -8.55
N GLU A 8 -1.59 2.91 -8.07
CA GLU A 8 -2.01 3.99 -8.95
C GLU A 8 -1.36 5.30 -8.55
N VAL A 9 -1.22 6.18 -9.51
CA VAL A 9 -0.74 7.54 -9.28
C VAL A 9 -1.83 8.48 -9.77
N ASP A 10 -2.46 9.19 -8.85
CA ASP A 10 -3.53 10.13 -9.15
C ASP A 10 -3.14 11.48 -8.57
N PRO A 11 -3.01 12.53 -9.40
CA PRO A 11 -2.63 13.86 -8.91
C PRO A 11 -3.56 14.38 -7.82
N LYS A 12 -4.78 13.89 -7.77
CA LYS A 12 -5.77 14.30 -6.79
C LYS A 12 -5.68 13.55 -5.48
N LYS A 13 -4.88 12.47 -5.43
CA LYS A 13 -4.71 11.66 -4.23
C LYS A 13 -3.30 11.84 -3.68
N VAL A 14 -3.22 12.21 -2.44
CA VAL A 14 -1.97 12.28 -1.66
C VAL A 14 -0.88 13.04 -2.43
N GLY A 15 -1.26 14.13 -3.09
CA GLY A 15 -0.29 14.96 -3.82
C GLY A 15 0.36 14.27 -5.00
N GLY A 16 -0.31 13.31 -5.61
CA GLY A 16 0.22 12.60 -6.77
C GLY A 16 1.21 11.49 -6.45
N LYS A 17 1.35 11.12 -5.18
CA LYS A 17 2.24 10.02 -4.79
C LYS A 17 1.58 8.68 -5.07
N PRO A 18 2.37 7.62 -5.34
CA PRO A 18 1.82 6.29 -5.57
C PRO A 18 1.01 5.81 -4.37
N VAL A 19 -0.18 5.31 -4.62
CA VAL A 19 -1.07 4.76 -3.59
C VAL A 19 -1.57 3.39 -4.02
N ILE A 20 -2.08 2.63 -3.06
CA ILE A 20 -2.74 1.37 -3.37
C ILE A 20 -4.06 1.68 -4.06
N LYS A 21 -4.28 1.06 -5.20
CA LYS A 21 -5.45 1.29 -6.05
C LYS A 21 -6.75 1.13 -5.25
N GLY A 22 -7.62 2.09 -5.40
CA GLY A 22 -8.90 2.08 -4.67
C GLY A 22 -8.82 2.57 -3.25
N THR A 23 -7.66 3.03 -2.80
CA THR A 23 -7.48 3.58 -1.46
C THR A 23 -6.75 4.91 -1.54
N ARG A 24 -6.56 5.55 -0.38
CA ARG A 24 -5.69 6.72 -0.26
C ARG A 24 -4.42 6.37 0.54
N ILE A 25 -4.12 5.09 0.67
CA ILE A 25 -2.96 4.63 1.43
C ILE A 25 -1.73 4.67 0.53
N PRO A 26 -0.74 5.54 0.84
CA PRO A 26 0.47 5.63 0.02
C PRO A 26 1.33 4.39 0.15
N VAL A 27 2.00 4.05 -0.93
CA VAL A 27 2.96 2.94 -0.92
C VAL A 27 4.02 3.16 0.16
N TYR A 28 4.55 4.39 0.28
CA TYR A 28 5.60 4.69 1.26
C TYR A 28 5.14 4.45 2.70
N PHE A 29 3.84 4.64 2.98
CA PHE A 29 3.33 4.41 4.32
C PHE A 29 3.41 2.94 4.69
N ILE A 30 3.07 2.04 3.75
CA ILE A 30 3.18 0.60 3.98
C ILE A 30 4.64 0.23 4.23
N LEU A 31 5.56 0.80 3.45
CA LEU A 31 6.98 0.53 3.62
C LEU A 31 7.48 1.02 4.99
N GLU A 32 6.97 2.15 5.48
CA GLU A 32 7.30 2.64 6.81
C GLU A 32 6.83 1.68 7.90
N LEU A 33 5.62 1.15 7.79
CA LEU A 33 5.11 0.18 8.76
C LEU A 33 6.01 -1.05 8.82
N LEU A 34 6.38 -1.57 7.66
CA LEU A 34 7.28 -2.71 7.60
C LEU A 34 8.65 -2.39 8.20
N ALA A 35 9.16 -1.20 7.91
CA ALA A 35 10.45 -0.76 8.45
C ALA A 35 10.42 -0.63 9.96
N ASN A 36 9.25 -0.35 10.53
CA ASN A 36 9.06 -0.25 11.98
C ASN A 36 8.73 -1.59 12.64
N GLY A 37 8.82 -2.68 11.89
CA GLY A 37 8.64 -4.02 12.44
C GLY A 37 7.22 -4.55 12.43
N TRP A 38 6.29 -3.88 11.75
CA TRP A 38 4.93 -4.39 11.64
C TRP A 38 4.91 -5.63 10.76
N SER A 39 4.18 -6.66 11.20
CA SER A 39 3.99 -7.85 10.40
C SER A 39 2.86 -7.62 9.39
N TYR A 40 2.81 -8.47 8.37
CA TYR A 40 1.69 -8.45 7.41
C TYR A 40 0.35 -8.55 8.14
N LYS A 41 0.28 -9.46 9.11
CA LYS A 41 -0.95 -9.67 9.88
C LYS A 41 -1.39 -8.39 10.58
N GLU A 42 -0.45 -7.71 11.23
CA GLU A 42 -0.76 -6.46 11.93
C GLU A 42 -1.25 -5.38 10.98
N ILE A 43 -0.61 -5.25 9.82
CA ILE A 43 -1.03 -4.28 8.82
C ILE A 43 -2.44 -4.58 8.33
N LEU A 44 -2.73 -5.83 8.01
CA LEU A 44 -4.04 -6.21 7.49
C LEU A 44 -5.14 -6.09 8.54
N GLU A 45 -4.82 -6.30 9.81
CA GLU A 45 -5.79 -6.13 10.88
C GLU A 45 -6.14 -4.68 11.14
N ASN A 46 -5.15 -3.80 11.01
CA ASN A 46 -5.34 -2.37 11.25
C ASN A 46 -5.85 -1.60 10.04
N TYR A 47 -5.62 -2.12 8.85
CA TYR A 47 -6.03 -1.50 7.60
C TYR A 47 -6.80 -2.52 6.76
N PRO A 48 -8.05 -2.81 7.14
CA PRO A 48 -8.83 -3.90 6.51
C PRO A 48 -9.14 -3.68 5.03
N GLN A 49 -8.98 -2.46 4.52
CA GLN A 49 -9.13 -2.20 3.10
C GLN A 49 -7.96 -2.74 2.28
N LEU A 50 -6.86 -3.12 2.92
CA LEU A 50 -5.70 -3.69 2.25
C LEU A 50 -5.79 -5.21 2.17
N LYS A 51 -5.16 -5.77 1.14
CA LYS A 51 -4.98 -7.20 0.97
C LYS A 51 -3.49 -7.52 0.99
N LYS A 52 -3.15 -8.77 1.21
CA LYS A 52 -1.74 -9.19 1.21
C LYS A 52 -1.04 -8.81 -0.09
N GLU A 53 -1.74 -8.94 -1.21
CA GLU A 53 -1.19 -8.57 -2.51
C GLU A 53 -0.83 -7.09 -2.59
N ASP A 54 -1.54 -6.25 -1.85
CA ASP A 54 -1.25 -4.82 -1.82
C ASP A 54 0.08 -4.56 -1.13
N ILE A 55 0.37 -5.29 -0.05
CA ILE A 55 1.65 -5.17 0.65
C ILE A 55 2.79 -5.64 -0.25
N LEU A 56 2.57 -6.77 -0.94
CA LEU A 56 3.57 -7.27 -1.88
C LEU A 56 3.82 -6.28 -3.01
N ALA A 57 2.77 -5.63 -3.49
CA ALA A 57 2.89 -4.61 -4.53
C ALA A 57 3.70 -3.41 -4.05
N ALA A 58 3.53 -3.02 -2.79
CA ALA A 58 4.28 -1.90 -2.23
C ALA A 58 5.78 -2.21 -2.16
N ILE A 59 6.14 -3.46 -1.89
CA ILE A 59 7.53 -3.89 -1.81
C ILE A 59 8.16 -4.00 -3.20
N ALA A 60 7.37 -4.35 -4.19
CA ALA A 60 7.87 -4.52 -5.57
C ALA A 60 8.23 -3.16 -6.26
#